data_60287c9377764fcece3f87bd5c0b7d0e
#
_entry.id   60287c9377764fcece3f87bd5c0b7d0e
#
_cell.length_a   1.000
_cell.length_b   1.000
_cell.length_c   1.000
_cell.angle_alpha   90.00
_cell.angle_beta   90.00
_cell.angle_gamma   90.00
#
_symmetry.space_group_name_H-M   'P 1'
#
loop_
_entity.id
_entity.type
_entity.pdbx_description
1 polymer ?
#
loop_
_entity_poly.entity_id
_entity_poly.type
_entity_poly.pdbx_seq_one_letter_code
_entity_poly.pdbx_strand_id
1 'polypeptide(L)'
;FSGIQMIQVANLADSLAALKKLVYDERRITAAELLEALYSDFKGWETMRAILLYKAPKYGNDVEWVDRLGAKWAERFRDRLSRYRNYRGGIYHTGMYTVSAHVPMGENVGASPDGRHAGTPLADGGMSPVYGRDTQGPTAVLKSVSRLDKSLTSNGGLLNMKFLPEFFETEQGVDQFVRFLRTFVDLEIPHIQFNVVRREDLISAKEKPEQYHSLTVRVAGYTAYFTELAE
;
A
#
# COMPACT_ATOMS: atom_id res chain seq x y z
N PHE A 1 -13.70 -9.96 21.66
CA PHE A 1 -12.87 -9.81 20.47
C PHE A 1 -12.26 -8.39 20.47
N SER A 2 -10.97 -8.26 20.25
CA SER A 2 -10.28 -6.99 20.14
C SER A 2 -9.28 -7.09 18.99
N GLY A 3 -9.33 -6.14 18.06
CA GLY A 3 -8.45 -6.08 16.91
C GLY A 3 -7.62 -4.79 16.89
N ILE A 4 -6.36 -4.90 16.46
CA ILE A 4 -5.49 -3.76 16.22
C ILE A 4 -4.99 -3.84 14.79
N GLN A 5 -5.15 -2.74 14.05
CA GLN A 5 -4.75 -2.66 12.67
C GLN A 5 -3.28 -2.28 12.56
N MET A 6 -2.53 -3.10 11.82
CA MET A 6 -1.22 -2.75 11.33
C MET A 6 -1.37 -2.18 9.92
N ILE A 7 -1.10 -0.92 9.78
CA ILE A 7 -1.21 -0.21 8.52
C ILE A 7 0.18 0.19 7.99
N GLN A 8 0.28 0.41 6.67
CA GLN A 8 1.48 0.92 5.96
C GLN A 8 2.70 -0.01 5.99
N VAL A 9 2.50 -1.31 5.91
CA VAL A 9 3.60 -2.27 5.71
C VAL A 9 4.45 -1.91 4.49
N ALA A 10 3.82 -1.47 3.40
CA ALA A 10 4.51 -1.07 2.17
C ALA A 10 5.44 0.13 2.39
N ASN A 11 4.98 1.21 3.06
CA ASN A 11 5.85 2.35 3.35
C ASN A 11 7.04 1.97 4.23
N LEU A 12 6.82 1.09 5.20
CA LEU A 12 7.89 0.58 6.06
C LEU A 12 8.90 -0.26 5.27
N ALA A 13 8.42 -1.21 4.46
CA ALA A 13 9.27 -2.07 3.64
C ALA A 13 10.12 -1.24 2.66
N ASP A 14 9.49 -0.29 1.96
CA ASP A 14 10.14 0.61 1.01
C ASP A 14 11.19 1.50 1.69
N SER A 15 10.87 2.03 2.88
CA SER A 15 11.81 2.85 3.65
C SER A 15 13.02 2.04 4.10
N LEU A 16 12.79 0.84 4.65
CA LEU A 16 13.88 -0.06 5.08
C LEU A 16 14.71 -0.53 3.90
N ALA A 17 14.09 -0.80 2.75
CA ALA A 17 14.80 -1.16 1.53
C ALA A 17 15.69 -0.03 1.01
N ALA A 18 15.20 1.20 1.05
CA ALA A 18 15.98 2.38 0.68
C ALA A 18 17.17 2.59 1.61
N LEU A 19 16.96 2.51 2.93
CA LEU A 19 18.02 2.59 3.93
C LEU A 19 19.07 1.50 3.70
N LYS A 20 18.63 0.23 3.64
CA LYS A 20 19.54 -0.88 3.44
C LYS A 20 20.40 -0.69 2.19
N LYS A 21 19.75 -0.49 1.05
CA LYS A 21 20.46 -0.42 -0.24
C LYS A 21 21.31 0.83 -0.38
N LEU A 22 20.73 2.01 -0.16
CA LEU A 22 21.37 3.28 -0.54
C LEU A 22 22.29 3.85 0.54
N VAL A 23 21.99 3.59 1.82
CA VAL A 23 22.81 4.09 2.93
C VAL A 23 23.84 3.06 3.37
N TYR A 24 23.45 1.80 3.58
CA TYR A 24 24.34 0.80 4.17
C TYR A 24 25.13 0.00 3.13
N ASP A 25 24.48 -0.54 2.10
CA ASP A 25 25.13 -1.43 1.13
C ASP A 25 25.95 -0.61 0.10
N GLU A 26 25.32 0.34 -0.61
CA GLU A 26 25.95 1.14 -1.66
C GLU A 26 26.66 2.39 -1.13
N ARG A 27 26.34 2.84 0.09
CA ARG A 27 26.88 4.07 0.70
C ARG A 27 26.77 5.29 -0.21
N ARG A 28 25.71 5.35 -0.98
CA ARG A 28 25.43 6.41 -1.95
C ARG A 28 24.87 7.67 -1.29
N ILE A 29 24.23 7.51 -0.14
CA ILE A 29 23.61 8.55 0.68
C ILE A 29 24.12 8.33 2.09
N THR A 30 24.59 9.36 2.75
CA THR A 30 24.92 9.29 4.18
C THR A 30 23.67 9.39 5.04
N ALA A 31 23.72 8.82 6.23
CA ALA A 31 22.61 8.93 7.19
C ALA A 31 22.34 10.40 7.60
N ALA A 32 23.39 11.22 7.69
CA ALA A 32 23.26 12.65 8.02
C ALA A 32 22.52 13.41 6.91
N GLU A 33 22.95 13.28 5.67
CA GLU A 33 22.29 13.90 4.51
C GLU A 33 20.82 13.45 4.39
N LEU A 34 20.54 12.18 4.62
CA LEU A 34 19.16 11.67 4.59
C LEU A 34 18.31 12.32 5.69
N LEU A 35 18.83 12.45 6.92
CA LEU A 35 18.09 13.10 8.00
C LEU A 35 17.78 14.57 7.68
N GLU A 36 18.75 15.31 7.15
CA GLU A 36 18.54 16.70 6.71
C GLU A 36 17.46 16.80 5.62
N ALA A 37 17.53 15.90 4.63
CA ALA A 37 16.53 15.82 3.55
C ALA A 37 15.13 15.52 4.08
N LEU A 38 15.00 14.62 5.06
CA LEU A 38 13.71 14.29 5.67
C LEU A 38 13.16 15.46 6.51
N TYR A 39 14.01 16.14 7.30
CA TYR A 39 13.58 17.30 8.10
C TYR A 39 13.17 18.48 7.24
N SER A 40 13.79 18.68 6.07
CA SER A 40 13.44 19.72 5.10
C SER A 40 12.30 19.34 4.15
N ASP A 41 11.69 18.16 4.33
CA ASP A 41 10.72 17.57 3.39
C ASP A 41 11.26 17.54 1.96
N PHE A 42 12.52 17.16 1.83
CA PHE A 42 13.28 17.09 0.57
C PHE A 42 13.48 18.43 -0.14
N LYS A 43 13.19 19.57 0.48
CA LYS A 43 13.43 20.88 -0.10
C LYS A 43 14.94 21.10 -0.27
N GLY A 44 15.38 21.25 -1.51
CA GLY A 44 16.81 21.29 -1.88
C GLY A 44 17.47 19.91 -2.01
N TRP A 45 16.70 18.82 -1.84
CA TRP A 45 17.14 17.44 -1.93
C TRP A 45 16.34 16.62 -2.96
N GLU A 46 15.80 17.28 -4.00
CA GLU A 46 14.92 16.68 -5.00
C GLU A 46 15.61 15.52 -5.73
N THR A 47 16.90 15.64 -6.01
CA THR A 47 17.71 14.56 -6.61
C THR A 47 17.81 13.35 -5.68
N MET A 48 18.03 13.55 -4.39
CA MET A 48 18.05 12.47 -3.41
C MET A 48 16.67 11.79 -3.32
N ARG A 49 15.61 12.57 -3.26
CA ARG A 49 14.25 12.03 -3.30
C ARG A 49 13.99 11.17 -4.53
N ALA A 50 14.42 11.62 -5.71
CA ALA A 50 14.32 10.84 -6.94
C ALA A 50 15.12 9.52 -6.86
N ILE A 51 16.29 9.53 -6.25
CA ILE A 51 17.10 8.32 -5.99
C ILE A 51 16.34 7.36 -5.06
N LEU A 52 15.76 7.86 -3.95
CA LEU A 52 14.96 7.07 -3.02
C LEU A 52 13.75 6.45 -3.70
N LEU A 53 13.06 7.19 -4.57
CA LEU A 53 11.90 6.72 -5.31
C LEU A 53 12.22 5.65 -6.35
N TYR A 54 13.27 5.85 -7.15
CA TYR A 54 13.47 5.09 -8.39
C TYR A 54 14.67 4.13 -8.35
N LYS A 55 15.61 4.27 -7.41
CA LYS A 55 16.78 3.39 -7.32
C LYS A 55 16.68 2.37 -6.18
N ALA A 56 15.87 2.62 -5.17
CA ALA A 56 15.54 1.63 -4.17
C ALA A 56 14.40 0.73 -4.67
N PRO A 57 14.50 -0.60 -4.51
CA PRO A 57 13.41 -1.50 -4.86
C PRO A 57 12.22 -1.27 -3.93
N LYS A 58 11.03 -1.61 -4.41
CA LYS A 58 9.77 -1.34 -3.74
C LYS A 58 8.98 -2.62 -3.50
N TYR A 59 8.25 -2.66 -2.40
CA TYR A 59 7.26 -3.69 -2.10
C TYR A 59 6.18 -3.72 -3.21
N GLY A 60 5.69 -4.92 -3.51
CA GLY A 60 4.71 -5.11 -4.58
C GLY A 60 5.30 -5.41 -5.96
N ASN A 61 6.61 -5.59 -6.06
CA ASN A 61 7.32 -5.85 -7.31
C ASN A 61 8.00 -7.23 -7.38
N ASP A 62 7.58 -8.19 -6.54
CA ASP A 62 8.15 -9.53 -6.43
C ASP A 62 9.66 -9.53 -6.11
N VAL A 63 10.11 -8.54 -5.35
CA VAL A 63 11.49 -8.47 -4.87
C VAL A 63 11.57 -9.10 -3.48
N GLU A 64 11.92 -10.38 -3.44
CA GLU A 64 11.80 -11.23 -2.25
C GLU A 64 12.33 -10.61 -0.95
N TRP A 65 13.52 -10.04 -0.96
CA TRP A 65 14.11 -9.50 0.25
C TRP A 65 13.40 -8.23 0.76
N VAL A 66 12.79 -7.44 -0.13
CA VAL A 66 11.98 -6.26 0.24
C VAL A 66 10.67 -6.71 0.86
N ASP A 67 9.99 -7.66 0.21
CA ASP A 67 8.73 -8.20 0.68
C ASP A 67 8.91 -8.88 2.05
N ARG A 68 10.00 -9.61 2.23
CA ARG A 68 10.37 -10.21 3.52
C ARG A 68 10.66 -9.19 4.62
N LEU A 69 11.16 -7.98 4.29
CA LEU A 69 11.28 -6.92 5.29
C LEU A 69 9.90 -6.52 5.83
N GLY A 70 8.93 -6.30 4.95
CA GLY A 70 7.55 -6.01 5.33
C GLY A 70 6.95 -7.13 6.18
N ALA A 71 7.03 -8.38 5.70
CA ALA A 71 6.52 -9.55 6.39
C ALA A 71 7.12 -9.70 7.81
N LYS A 72 8.45 -9.61 7.92
CA LYS A 72 9.15 -9.73 9.21
C LYS A 72 8.71 -8.69 10.24
N TRP A 73 8.47 -7.45 9.81
CA TRP A 73 8.03 -6.41 10.74
C TRP A 73 6.55 -6.58 11.10
N ALA A 74 5.72 -7.05 10.17
CA ALA A 74 4.33 -7.41 10.45
C ALA A 74 4.24 -8.55 11.48
N GLU A 75 5.04 -9.60 11.33
CA GLU A 75 5.15 -10.70 12.28
C GLU A 75 5.62 -10.21 13.66
N ARG A 76 6.63 -9.36 13.72
CA ARG A 76 7.10 -8.76 14.98
C ARG A 76 6.02 -7.95 15.69
N PHE A 77 5.22 -7.22 14.94
CA PHE A 77 4.07 -6.48 15.48
C PHE A 77 3.06 -7.44 16.10
N ARG A 78 2.64 -8.49 15.38
CA ARG A 78 1.76 -9.55 15.89
C ARG A 78 2.32 -10.19 17.15
N ASP A 79 3.58 -10.61 17.14
CA ASP A 79 4.22 -11.29 18.25
C ASP A 79 4.34 -10.39 19.48
N ARG A 80 4.55 -9.09 19.27
CA ARG A 80 4.54 -8.12 20.36
C ARG A 80 3.14 -7.96 20.93
N LEU A 81 2.14 -7.85 20.07
CA LEU A 81 0.73 -7.67 20.43
C LEU A 81 0.18 -8.90 21.19
N SER A 82 0.61 -10.10 20.85
CA SER A 82 0.18 -11.35 21.48
C SER A 82 0.53 -11.45 22.98
N ARG A 83 1.46 -10.62 23.45
CA ARG A 83 1.86 -10.56 24.87
C ARG A 83 0.88 -9.79 25.74
N TYR A 84 -0.03 -9.04 25.15
CA TYR A 84 -1.01 -8.23 25.86
C TYR A 84 -2.36 -8.92 25.90
N ARG A 85 -3.15 -8.58 26.89
CA ARG A 85 -4.53 -9.03 27.05
C ARG A 85 -5.44 -7.81 27.14
N ASN A 86 -6.63 -7.93 26.56
CA ASN A 86 -7.65 -6.92 26.74
C ASN A 86 -8.25 -7.00 28.16
N TYR A 87 -9.07 -6.03 28.52
CA TYR A 87 -9.65 -5.94 29.86
C TYR A 87 -10.54 -7.13 30.25
N ARG A 88 -10.96 -7.98 29.28
CA ARG A 88 -11.69 -9.24 29.51
C ARG A 88 -10.79 -10.47 29.48
N GLY A 89 -9.49 -10.30 29.46
CA GLY A 89 -8.51 -11.40 29.43
C GLY A 89 -8.30 -12.03 28.03
N GLY A 90 -8.99 -11.56 26.98
CA GLY A 90 -8.82 -12.07 25.63
C GLY A 90 -7.55 -11.55 24.94
N ILE A 91 -7.15 -12.20 23.86
CA ILE A 91 -6.04 -11.78 23.02
C ILE A 91 -6.44 -10.63 22.09
N TYR A 92 -5.43 -9.88 21.61
CA TYR A 92 -5.59 -8.97 20.50
C TYR A 92 -5.30 -9.69 19.19
N HIS A 93 -6.17 -9.49 18.21
CA HIS A 93 -6.00 -9.96 16.84
C HIS A 93 -5.42 -8.85 15.97
N THR A 94 -4.54 -9.22 15.05
CA THR A 94 -4.00 -8.28 14.06
C THR A 94 -4.89 -8.22 12.83
N GLY A 95 -4.99 -7.05 12.24
CA GLY A 95 -5.56 -6.82 10.93
C GLY A 95 -4.69 -5.91 10.10
N MET A 96 -4.93 -5.90 8.81
CA MET A 96 -4.16 -5.13 7.83
C MET A 96 -5.12 -4.43 6.85
N TYR A 97 -5.84 -3.43 7.35
CA TYR A 97 -6.71 -2.58 6.51
C TYR A 97 -6.79 -1.16 7.07
N THR A 98 -6.92 -0.18 6.20
CA THR A 98 -6.87 1.24 6.55
C THR A 98 -8.23 1.93 6.49
N VAL A 99 -9.19 1.37 5.77
CA VAL A 99 -10.38 2.11 5.32
C VAL A 99 -9.91 3.39 4.60
N SER A 100 -10.22 4.57 5.12
CA SER A 100 -9.71 5.87 4.65
C SER A 100 -8.61 6.47 5.56
N ALA A 101 -8.25 5.79 6.64
CA ALA A 101 -7.33 6.32 7.66
C ALA A 101 -5.91 6.61 7.16
N HIS A 102 -5.49 6.01 6.03
CA HIS A 102 -4.19 6.29 5.42
C HIS A 102 -4.01 7.77 5.00
N VAL A 103 -5.08 8.49 4.75
CA VAL A 103 -5.06 9.92 4.44
C VAL A 103 -4.79 10.76 5.71
N PRO A 104 -5.69 10.81 6.72
CA PRO A 104 -5.46 11.64 7.92
C PRO A 104 -4.24 11.18 8.74
N MET A 105 -3.86 9.90 8.67
CA MET A 105 -2.60 9.45 9.26
C MET A 105 -1.39 9.98 8.51
N GLY A 106 -1.45 10.03 7.17
CA GLY A 106 -0.39 10.59 6.35
C GLY A 106 -0.13 12.07 6.64
N GLU A 107 -1.17 12.84 6.90
CA GLU A 107 -1.08 14.26 7.28
C GLU A 107 -0.22 14.48 8.54
N ASN A 108 -0.22 13.53 9.46
CA ASN A 108 0.53 13.58 10.71
C ASN A 108 1.90 12.91 10.66
N VAL A 109 2.33 12.41 9.49
CA VAL A 109 3.61 11.72 9.32
C VAL A 109 4.55 12.58 8.45
N GLY A 110 5.74 12.85 8.96
CA GLY A 110 6.81 13.57 8.26
C GLY A 110 7.26 12.85 6.99
N ALA A 111 8.19 13.46 6.25
CA ALA A 111 8.83 12.82 5.10
C ALA A 111 9.49 11.50 5.49
N SER A 112 9.52 10.53 4.58
CA SER A 112 10.00 9.19 4.90
C SER A 112 11.02 8.67 3.86
N PRO A 113 11.92 7.75 4.26
CA PRO A 113 13.03 7.27 3.41
C PRO A 113 12.59 6.56 2.13
N ASP A 114 11.33 6.20 2.02
CA ASP A 114 10.72 5.67 0.79
C ASP A 114 10.52 6.74 -0.30
N GLY A 115 10.82 8.03 0.01
CA GLY A 115 10.69 9.19 -0.88
C GLY A 115 9.32 9.89 -0.79
N ARG A 116 8.50 9.56 0.22
CA ARG A 116 7.20 10.20 0.47
C ARG A 116 7.40 11.59 1.12
N HIS A 117 6.68 12.60 0.64
CA HIS A 117 6.61 13.91 1.28
C HIS A 117 5.85 13.87 2.60
N ALA A 118 6.19 14.79 3.50
CA ALA A 118 5.41 15.05 4.70
C ALA A 118 3.95 15.38 4.34
N GLY A 119 3.01 14.95 5.17
CA GLY A 119 1.59 15.25 5.00
C GLY A 119 0.88 14.53 3.86
N THR A 120 1.60 13.83 2.96
CA THR A 120 0.94 13.08 1.88
C THR A 120 0.37 11.74 2.38
N PRO A 121 -0.68 11.21 1.73
CA PRO A 121 -1.25 9.92 2.12
C PRO A 121 -0.22 8.80 2.19
N LEU A 122 -0.42 7.88 3.13
CA LEU A 122 0.31 6.62 3.22
C LEU A 122 -0.28 5.60 2.24
N ALA A 123 0.29 4.40 2.14
CA ALA A 123 -0.27 3.34 1.31
C ALA A 123 -1.70 3.01 1.72
N ASP A 124 -2.60 2.84 0.76
CA ASP A 124 -3.97 2.43 1.01
C ASP A 124 -4.07 0.92 1.32
N GLY A 125 -5.23 0.49 1.79
CA GLY A 125 -5.49 -0.94 2.05
C GLY A 125 -4.76 -1.44 3.29
N GLY A 126 -3.73 -1.89 3.41
CA GLY A 126 -2.95 -2.48 4.53
C GLY A 126 -1.93 -3.47 3.99
N MET A 127 -2.33 -4.25 2.97
CA MET A 127 -1.46 -5.15 2.23
C MET A 127 -1.01 -4.58 0.88
N SER A 128 -1.62 -3.48 0.41
CA SER A 128 -1.36 -2.89 -0.89
C SER A 128 0.03 -2.22 -0.96
N PRO A 129 0.70 -2.23 -2.12
CA PRO A 129 1.85 -1.39 -2.38
C PRO A 129 1.52 0.10 -2.25
N VAL A 130 2.53 0.93 -2.08
CA VAL A 130 2.38 2.38 -2.20
C VAL A 130 1.96 2.72 -3.63
N TYR A 131 0.96 3.56 -3.77
CA TYR A 131 0.39 3.95 -5.05
C TYR A 131 1.46 4.37 -6.08
N GLY A 132 1.39 3.75 -7.27
CA GLY A 132 2.29 4.03 -8.39
C GLY A 132 3.71 3.48 -8.25
N ARG A 133 3.97 2.62 -7.25
CA ARG A 133 5.29 1.99 -7.05
C ARG A 133 5.34 0.52 -7.46
N ASP A 134 4.22 -0.08 -7.76
CA ASP A 134 4.01 -1.44 -8.23
C ASP A 134 4.17 -1.52 -9.77
N THR A 135 5.41 -1.42 -10.24
CA THR A 135 5.74 -1.27 -11.67
C THR A 135 5.94 -2.58 -12.41
N GLN A 136 5.94 -3.73 -11.71
CA GLN A 136 6.16 -5.06 -12.30
C GLN A 136 4.84 -5.81 -12.61
N GLY A 137 3.73 -5.09 -12.56
CA GLY A 137 2.41 -5.61 -12.90
C GLY A 137 1.68 -6.34 -11.77
N PRO A 138 0.39 -6.67 -11.99
CA PRO A 138 -0.50 -7.12 -10.93
C PRO A 138 -0.12 -8.47 -10.32
N THR A 139 0.45 -9.39 -11.11
CA THR A 139 0.90 -10.70 -10.60
C THR A 139 2.09 -10.56 -9.65
N ALA A 140 2.99 -9.59 -9.88
CA ALA A 140 4.09 -9.30 -8.95
C ALA A 140 3.55 -8.80 -7.60
N VAL A 141 2.48 -7.99 -7.61
CA VAL A 141 1.80 -7.57 -6.38
C VAL A 141 1.26 -8.77 -5.61
N LEU A 142 0.57 -9.70 -6.29
CA LEU A 142 0.07 -10.91 -5.63
C LEU A 142 1.19 -11.73 -4.97
N LYS A 143 2.31 -11.92 -5.67
CA LYS A 143 3.47 -12.64 -5.12
C LYS A 143 4.10 -11.92 -3.91
N SER A 144 4.19 -10.60 -3.94
CA SER A 144 4.66 -9.82 -2.80
C SER A 144 3.75 -9.97 -1.59
N VAL A 145 2.43 -9.83 -1.80
CA VAL A 145 1.42 -9.97 -0.74
C VAL A 145 1.37 -11.39 -0.17
N SER A 146 1.55 -12.43 -1.00
CA SER A 146 1.54 -13.82 -0.55
C SER A 146 2.65 -14.16 0.44
N ARG A 147 3.69 -13.34 0.55
CA ARG A 147 4.77 -13.50 1.55
C ARG A 147 4.39 -13.01 2.94
N LEU A 148 3.25 -12.33 3.09
CA LEU A 148 2.71 -11.97 4.38
C LEU A 148 2.05 -13.20 5.03
N ASP A 149 2.34 -13.46 6.31
CA ASP A 149 1.72 -14.55 7.05
C ASP A 149 0.21 -14.33 7.16
N LYS A 150 -0.58 -15.32 6.79
CA LYS A 150 -2.06 -15.28 6.81
C LYS A 150 -2.64 -14.96 8.19
N SER A 151 -1.94 -15.34 9.27
CA SER A 151 -2.36 -15.03 10.63
C SER A 151 -2.36 -13.54 10.96
N LEU A 152 -1.65 -12.72 10.16
CA LEU A 152 -1.63 -11.26 10.30
C LEU A 152 -2.97 -10.61 9.97
N THR A 153 -3.80 -11.31 9.19
CA THR A 153 -5.11 -10.83 8.75
C THR A 153 -6.27 -11.47 9.50
N SER A 154 -6.02 -12.04 10.69
CA SER A 154 -7.05 -12.66 11.52
C SER A 154 -8.19 -11.71 11.94
N ASN A 155 -7.96 -10.40 11.87
CA ASN A 155 -8.95 -9.33 12.03
C ASN A 155 -9.16 -8.53 10.72
N GLY A 156 -9.05 -9.20 9.56
CA GLY A 156 -9.21 -8.63 8.24
C GLY A 156 -7.90 -8.17 7.59
N GLY A 157 -7.88 -8.21 6.27
CA GLY A 157 -6.80 -7.69 5.42
C GLY A 157 -7.40 -7.11 4.16
N LEU A 158 -6.73 -6.13 3.55
CA LEU A 158 -7.22 -5.44 2.38
C LEU A 158 -6.10 -5.24 1.36
N LEU A 159 -6.30 -5.83 0.16
CA LEU A 159 -5.51 -5.56 -1.03
C LEU A 159 -6.36 -4.79 -2.03
N ASN A 160 -6.00 -3.55 -2.29
CA ASN A 160 -6.63 -2.72 -3.31
C ASN A 160 -5.88 -2.85 -4.63
N MET A 161 -6.62 -3.15 -5.70
CA MET A 161 -6.09 -3.21 -7.06
C MET A 161 -6.92 -2.33 -7.98
N LYS A 162 -6.25 -1.67 -8.92
CA LYS A 162 -6.89 -0.78 -9.90
C LYS A 162 -6.62 -1.33 -11.30
N PHE A 163 -7.68 -1.40 -12.09
CA PHE A 163 -7.60 -1.77 -13.50
C PHE A 163 -8.28 -0.70 -14.35
N LEU A 164 -7.80 -0.52 -15.55
CA LEU A 164 -8.48 0.34 -16.52
C LEU A 164 -9.64 -0.43 -17.16
N PRO A 165 -10.78 0.20 -17.45
CA PRO A 165 -11.90 -0.44 -18.13
C PRO A 165 -11.50 -1.11 -19.45
N GLU A 166 -10.59 -0.48 -20.20
CA GLU A 166 -10.10 -0.98 -21.50
C GLU A 166 -9.45 -2.34 -21.43
N PHE A 167 -8.94 -2.71 -20.24
CA PHE A 167 -8.36 -4.04 -20.01
C PHE A 167 -9.40 -5.14 -20.20
N PHE A 168 -10.68 -4.87 -19.95
CA PHE A 168 -11.78 -5.81 -20.04
C PHE A 168 -12.54 -5.77 -21.39
N GLU A 169 -12.16 -4.88 -22.30
CA GLU A 169 -12.81 -4.75 -23.61
C GLU A 169 -12.41 -5.85 -24.61
N THR A 170 -11.37 -6.64 -24.30
CA THR A 170 -10.87 -7.70 -25.16
C THR A 170 -10.98 -9.07 -24.48
N GLU A 171 -11.22 -10.13 -25.27
CA GLU A 171 -11.19 -11.51 -24.78
C GLU A 171 -9.85 -11.86 -24.12
N GLN A 172 -8.74 -11.38 -24.69
CA GLN A 172 -7.41 -11.57 -24.11
C GLN A 172 -7.29 -10.94 -22.73
N GLY A 173 -7.81 -9.73 -22.51
CA GLY A 173 -7.81 -9.05 -21.21
C GLY A 173 -8.63 -9.83 -20.18
N VAL A 174 -9.81 -10.31 -20.57
CA VAL A 174 -10.65 -11.16 -19.73
C VAL A 174 -9.94 -12.47 -19.36
N ASP A 175 -9.31 -13.14 -20.33
CA ASP A 175 -8.53 -14.35 -20.08
C ASP A 175 -7.35 -14.11 -19.12
N GLN A 176 -6.65 -12.98 -19.29
CA GLN A 176 -5.57 -12.60 -18.37
C GLN A 176 -6.10 -12.35 -16.97
N PHE A 177 -7.27 -11.72 -16.83
CA PHE A 177 -7.90 -11.49 -15.53
C PHE A 177 -8.33 -12.80 -14.86
N VAL A 178 -8.85 -13.76 -15.61
CA VAL A 178 -9.17 -15.11 -15.10
C VAL A 178 -7.92 -15.81 -14.57
N ARG A 179 -6.81 -15.75 -15.29
CA ARG A 179 -5.51 -16.31 -14.83
C ARG A 179 -4.99 -15.58 -13.59
N PHE A 180 -5.16 -14.28 -13.54
CA PHE A 180 -4.82 -13.47 -12.38
C PHE A 180 -5.64 -13.88 -11.14
N LEU A 181 -6.96 -14.07 -11.29
CA LEU A 181 -7.83 -14.54 -10.20
C LEU A 181 -7.46 -15.96 -9.73
N ARG A 182 -7.10 -16.87 -10.65
CA ARG A 182 -6.57 -18.19 -10.28
C ARG A 182 -5.29 -18.06 -9.47
N THR A 183 -4.35 -17.23 -9.92
CA THR A 183 -3.10 -16.98 -9.18
C THR A 183 -3.39 -16.40 -7.77
N PHE A 184 -4.37 -15.51 -7.65
CA PHE A 184 -4.81 -14.99 -6.34
C PHE A 184 -5.28 -16.12 -5.42
N VAL A 185 -6.08 -17.05 -5.92
CA VAL A 185 -6.58 -18.21 -5.17
C VAL A 185 -5.44 -19.18 -4.82
N ASP A 186 -4.59 -19.52 -5.80
CA ASP A 186 -3.46 -20.45 -5.61
C ASP A 186 -2.44 -19.93 -4.58
N LEU A 187 -2.24 -18.61 -4.52
CA LEU A 187 -1.40 -17.95 -3.51
C LEU A 187 -2.11 -17.76 -2.16
N GLU A 188 -3.37 -18.16 -2.05
CA GLU A 188 -4.18 -18.11 -0.84
C GLU A 188 -4.21 -16.73 -0.18
N ILE A 189 -4.26 -15.67 -0.99
CA ILE A 189 -4.36 -14.29 -0.50
C ILE A 189 -5.75 -14.08 0.10
N PRO A 190 -5.88 -13.54 1.31
CA PRO A 190 -7.14 -13.56 2.06
C PRO A 190 -8.20 -12.62 1.51
N HIS A 191 -7.80 -11.57 0.80
CA HIS A 191 -8.72 -10.56 0.30
C HIS A 191 -8.13 -9.75 -0.84
N ILE A 192 -8.97 -9.41 -1.80
CA ILE A 192 -8.69 -8.45 -2.87
C ILE A 192 -9.96 -7.68 -3.21
N GLN A 193 -9.82 -6.40 -3.50
CA GLN A 193 -10.91 -5.59 -4.08
C GLN A 193 -10.40 -4.79 -5.27
N PHE A 194 -11.30 -4.51 -6.20
CA PHE A 194 -10.98 -3.87 -7.46
C PHE A 194 -11.69 -2.53 -7.60
N ASN A 195 -10.95 -1.56 -8.15
CA ASN A 195 -11.50 -0.37 -8.79
C ASN A 195 -11.24 -0.45 -10.29
N VAL A 196 -12.28 -0.32 -11.08
CA VAL A 196 -12.22 -0.31 -12.55
C VAL A 196 -12.75 1.05 -12.99
N VAL A 197 -11.86 2.03 -13.05
CA VAL A 197 -12.21 3.44 -13.31
C VAL A 197 -11.03 4.16 -13.95
N ARG A 198 -11.32 5.06 -14.90
CA ARG A 198 -10.31 5.93 -15.51
C ARG A 198 -10.03 7.14 -14.61
N ARG A 199 -8.77 7.57 -14.61
CA ARG A 199 -8.39 8.81 -13.91
C ARG A 199 -9.10 10.02 -14.46
N GLU A 200 -9.27 10.06 -15.77
CA GLU A 200 -9.94 11.14 -16.54
C GLU A 200 -11.40 11.27 -16.11
N ASP A 201 -12.11 10.15 -15.90
CA ASP A 201 -13.50 10.14 -15.42
C ASP A 201 -13.61 10.75 -14.02
N LEU A 202 -12.65 10.42 -13.14
CA LEU A 202 -12.60 10.99 -11.78
C LEU A 202 -12.34 12.50 -11.80
N ILE A 203 -11.43 12.97 -12.65
CA ILE A 203 -11.15 14.41 -12.83
C ILE A 203 -12.39 15.11 -13.36
N SER A 204 -13.00 14.58 -14.44
CA SER A 204 -14.21 15.13 -15.03
C SER A 204 -15.39 15.15 -14.06
N ALA A 205 -15.50 14.12 -13.20
CA ALA A 205 -16.53 14.06 -12.17
C ALA A 205 -16.33 15.10 -11.06
N LYS A 206 -15.10 15.51 -10.76
CA LYS A 206 -14.83 16.64 -9.86
C LYS A 206 -15.22 17.98 -10.46
N GLU A 207 -15.00 18.16 -11.77
CA GLU A 207 -15.30 19.40 -12.48
C GLU A 207 -16.80 19.55 -12.80
N LYS A 208 -17.50 18.43 -13.07
CA LYS A 208 -18.89 18.40 -13.52
C LYS A 208 -19.69 17.29 -12.79
N PRO A 209 -19.86 17.37 -11.48
CA PRO A 209 -20.46 16.31 -10.67
C PRO A 209 -21.86 15.90 -11.13
N GLU A 210 -22.63 16.85 -11.67
CA GLU A 210 -23.98 16.61 -12.19
C GLU A 210 -24.05 15.64 -13.37
N GLN A 211 -22.94 15.42 -14.09
CA GLN A 211 -22.87 14.48 -15.22
C GLN A 211 -22.43 13.07 -14.79
N TYR A 212 -21.94 12.92 -13.56
CA TYR A 212 -21.31 11.70 -13.06
C TYR A 212 -21.97 11.15 -11.78
N HIS A 213 -23.27 11.40 -11.57
CA HIS A 213 -24.00 10.93 -10.39
C HIS A 213 -23.95 9.42 -10.18
N SER A 214 -23.80 8.63 -11.26
CA SER A 214 -23.74 7.18 -11.19
C SER A 214 -22.31 6.64 -11.06
N LEU A 215 -21.28 7.49 -11.10
CA LEU A 215 -19.90 7.05 -10.98
C LEU A 215 -19.63 6.56 -9.57
N THR A 216 -19.38 5.28 -9.45
CA THR A 216 -19.06 4.64 -8.18
C THR A 216 -17.60 4.27 -8.06
N VAL A 217 -17.07 4.37 -6.85
CA VAL A 217 -15.73 3.92 -6.50
C VAL A 217 -15.78 2.98 -5.30
N ARG A 218 -14.94 1.96 -5.34
CA ARG A 218 -14.73 1.08 -4.20
C ARG A 218 -13.72 1.74 -3.25
N VAL A 219 -14.17 2.11 -2.05
CA VAL A 219 -13.30 2.79 -1.08
C VAL A 219 -12.51 1.76 -0.28
N ALA A 220 -13.12 1.13 0.70
CA ALA A 220 -12.50 0.05 1.47
C ALA A 220 -13.61 -0.69 2.22
N GLY A 221 -14.01 -1.85 1.70
CA GLY A 221 -15.12 -2.62 2.26
C GLY A 221 -16.52 -2.08 1.90
N TYR A 222 -16.62 -0.90 1.28
CA TYR A 222 -17.88 -0.33 0.78
C TYR A 222 -17.66 0.40 -0.55
N THR A 223 -18.75 0.61 -1.27
CA THR A 223 -18.81 1.37 -2.52
C THR A 223 -19.57 2.66 -2.26
N ALA A 224 -19.10 3.76 -2.82
CA ALA A 224 -19.76 5.07 -2.71
C ALA A 224 -19.86 5.73 -4.09
N TYR A 225 -20.82 6.64 -4.25
CA TYR A 225 -20.82 7.55 -5.38
C TYR A 225 -19.67 8.54 -5.23
N PHE A 226 -18.84 8.64 -6.29
CA PHE A 226 -17.64 9.47 -6.23
C PHE A 226 -17.95 10.94 -5.95
N THR A 227 -19.04 11.45 -6.55
CA THR A 227 -19.48 12.84 -6.41
C THR A 227 -20.05 13.19 -5.04
N GLU A 228 -20.31 12.19 -4.20
CA GLU A 228 -20.83 12.38 -2.83
C GLU A 228 -19.72 12.26 -1.76
N LEU A 229 -18.50 11.91 -2.17
CA LEU A 229 -17.36 11.85 -1.25
C LEU A 229 -16.86 13.26 -0.96
N ALA A 230 -16.41 13.50 0.28
CA ALA A 230 -15.76 14.74 0.67
C ALA A 230 -14.47 14.95 -0.16
N GLU A 231 -14.14 16.22 -0.44
CA GLU A 231 -12.92 16.61 -1.15
C GLU A 231 -11.65 16.25 -0.40
#